data_330b56050e9855d7a498dfc1cb1d994e
#
_entry.id   330b56050e9855d7a498dfc1cb1d994e
#
_cell.length_a   1.000
_cell.length_b   1.000
_cell.length_c   1.000
_cell.angle_alpha   90.00
_cell.angle_beta   90.00
_cell.angle_gamma   90.00
#
_symmetry.space_group_name_H-M   'P 1'
#
loop_
_entity.id
_entity.type
_entity.pdbx_description
1 polymer ?
#
loop_
_entity_poly.entity_id
_entity_poly.type
_entity_poly.pdbx_seq_one_letter_code
_entity_poly.pdbx_strand_id
1 'polypeptide(L)'
;MNWLVELDSCPSTNTWALANIDRLVHGDVVHTRRQTAGRGREGRSWQAPPGVLTCSVVLDTAGADLRAVGLAAGLACIHAIVDVAPGLDQDLAVKWPNDVLLCHRKVAGILCEGSAGRLVVGIGLNRAAELPETLGATSLHLHALPPDEGELITAMRSYLLEAVGLIAARGLDALLPQLRSRDVLLGRSLTVATRTGEMHGIGGGIDTQGRLLLVVAHGGIAEVDVGHITAW
;
A
#
# COMPACT_ATOMS: atom_id res chain seq x y z
N MET A 1 -1.56 16.33 -17.99
CA MET A 1 -1.47 14.87 -18.23
C MET A 1 -2.89 14.35 -18.31
N ASN A 2 -3.26 13.63 -19.37
CA ASN A 2 -4.68 13.23 -19.56
C ASN A 2 -5.18 12.16 -18.56
N TRP A 3 -4.29 11.54 -17.82
CA TRP A 3 -4.61 10.48 -16.86
C TRP A 3 -4.73 10.96 -15.39
N LEU A 4 -4.47 12.23 -15.12
CA LEU A 4 -4.51 12.80 -13.77
C LEU A 4 -5.73 13.69 -13.58
N VAL A 5 -6.57 13.32 -12.62
CA VAL A 5 -7.70 14.13 -12.14
C VAL A 5 -7.29 14.78 -10.83
N GLU A 6 -7.13 16.09 -10.83
CA GLU A 6 -6.78 16.86 -9.64
C GLU A 6 -8.03 17.50 -9.03
N LEU A 7 -8.17 17.33 -7.73
CA LEU A 7 -9.28 17.88 -6.94
C LEU A 7 -8.70 18.78 -5.83
N ASP A 8 -9.28 19.94 -5.64
CA ASP A 8 -8.90 20.81 -4.51
C ASP A 8 -9.20 20.15 -3.16
N SER A 9 -10.37 19.50 -3.06
CA SER A 9 -10.79 18.79 -1.86
C SER A 9 -11.81 17.70 -2.19
N CYS A 10 -11.71 16.56 -1.49
CA CYS A 10 -12.75 15.53 -1.49
C CYS A 10 -12.78 14.78 -0.16
N PRO A 11 -13.86 14.03 0.16
CA PRO A 11 -13.89 13.18 1.34
C PRO A 11 -12.78 12.13 1.32
N SER A 12 -12.66 11.40 0.22
CA SER A 12 -11.63 10.38 -0.04
C SER A 12 -11.45 10.20 -1.54
N THR A 13 -10.20 10.12 -2.01
CA THR A 13 -9.90 9.87 -3.42
C THR A 13 -10.48 8.54 -3.90
N ASN A 14 -10.45 7.48 -3.08
CA ASN A 14 -11.11 6.21 -3.39
C ASN A 14 -12.64 6.39 -3.52
N THR A 15 -13.28 7.06 -2.57
CA THR A 15 -14.73 7.29 -2.61
C THR A 15 -15.12 8.08 -3.86
N TRP A 16 -14.34 9.10 -4.21
CA TRP A 16 -14.59 9.89 -5.41
C TRP A 16 -14.38 9.06 -6.68
N ALA A 17 -13.29 8.29 -6.76
CA ALA A 17 -13.00 7.44 -7.90
C ALA A 17 -14.09 6.36 -8.11
N LEU A 18 -14.53 5.71 -7.04
CA LEU A 18 -15.63 4.71 -7.09
C LEU A 18 -16.95 5.34 -7.55
N ALA A 19 -17.26 6.56 -7.10
CA ALA A 19 -18.48 7.27 -7.52
C ALA A 19 -18.45 7.75 -8.98
N ASN A 20 -17.25 7.84 -9.58
CA ASN A 20 -17.05 8.29 -10.96
C ASN A 20 -16.41 7.19 -11.84
N ILE A 21 -16.51 5.94 -11.42
CA ILE A 21 -15.76 4.81 -12.02
C ILE A 21 -16.03 4.63 -13.52
N ASP A 22 -17.24 4.95 -13.99
CA ASP A 22 -17.63 4.85 -15.39
C ASP A 22 -16.97 5.91 -16.29
N ARG A 23 -16.40 6.98 -15.71
CA ARG A 23 -15.71 8.06 -16.41
C ARG A 23 -14.20 7.91 -16.41
N LEU A 24 -13.68 7.01 -15.59
CA LEU A 24 -12.26 6.76 -15.44
C LEU A 24 -11.85 5.53 -16.25
N VAL A 25 -10.61 5.48 -16.69
CA VAL A 25 -10.06 4.35 -17.43
C VAL A 25 -8.86 3.75 -16.68
N HIS A 26 -8.41 2.58 -17.14
CA HIS A 26 -7.21 1.93 -16.58
C HIS A 26 -6.00 2.85 -16.57
N GLY A 27 -5.41 3.01 -15.41
CA GLY A 27 -4.26 3.88 -15.18
C GLY A 27 -4.61 5.34 -14.89
N ASP A 28 -5.89 5.73 -14.84
CA ASP A 28 -6.25 7.07 -14.34
C ASP A 28 -5.94 7.19 -12.85
N VAL A 29 -5.52 8.39 -12.47
CA VAL A 29 -5.19 8.73 -11.08
C VAL A 29 -6.06 9.89 -10.63
N VAL A 30 -6.71 9.71 -9.48
CA VAL A 30 -7.41 10.79 -8.77
C VAL A 30 -6.53 11.25 -7.62
N HIS A 31 -6.17 12.51 -7.62
CA HIS A 31 -5.37 13.15 -6.57
C HIS A 31 -6.15 14.29 -5.92
N THR A 32 -5.94 14.53 -4.64
CA THR A 32 -6.50 15.70 -3.95
C THR A 32 -5.50 16.34 -3.02
N ARG A 33 -5.50 17.65 -2.99
CA ARG A 33 -4.70 18.44 -2.03
C ARG A 33 -5.23 18.33 -0.60
N ARG A 34 -6.53 18.03 -0.43
CA ARG A 34 -7.19 17.94 0.87
C ARG A 34 -8.20 16.81 0.91
N GLN A 35 -7.87 15.76 1.65
CA GLN A 35 -8.80 14.67 1.96
C GLN A 35 -9.44 14.91 3.34
N THR A 36 -10.79 14.98 3.40
CA THR A 36 -11.51 15.38 4.62
C THR A 36 -12.06 14.22 5.44
N ALA A 37 -12.23 13.04 4.82
CA ALA A 37 -12.72 11.82 5.46
C ALA A 37 -11.95 10.60 4.91
N GLY A 38 -10.62 10.62 5.06
CA GLY A 38 -9.73 9.56 4.60
C GLY A 38 -10.08 8.21 5.24
N ARG A 39 -9.97 7.16 4.45
CA ARG A 39 -10.37 5.80 4.82
C ARG A 39 -9.19 4.86 4.82
N GLY A 40 -9.15 3.99 5.80
CA GLY A 40 -8.28 2.83 5.91
C GLY A 40 -9.08 1.53 5.86
N ARG A 41 -8.40 0.40 5.99
CA ARG A 41 -9.04 -0.93 6.08
C ARG A 41 -9.89 -1.06 7.34
N GLU A 42 -10.91 -1.90 7.26
CA GLU A 42 -11.76 -2.28 8.41
C GLU A 42 -12.42 -1.09 9.11
N GLY A 43 -12.80 -0.06 8.33
CA GLY A 43 -13.46 1.14 8.85
C GLY A 43 -12.57 2.12 9.61
N ARG A 44 -11.26 1.88 9.66
CA ARG A 44 -10.31 2.82 10.26
C ARG A 44 -10.22 4.10 9.41
N SER A 45 -9.94 5.23 10.04
CA SER A 45 -9.68 6.49 9.35
C SER A 45 -8.21 6.58 8.90
N TRP A 46 -7.99 7.22 7.76
CA TRP A 46 -6.68 7.70 7.34
C TRP A 46 -6.60 9.21 7.58
N GLN A 47 -5.67 9.62 8.43
CA GLN A 47 -5.45 11.05 8.68
C GLN A 47 -4.56 11.62 7.59
N ALA A 48 -5.03 12.68 6.92
CA ALA A 48 -4.31 13.36 5.85
C ALA A 48 -4.16 14.86 6.16
N PRO A 49 -3.33 15.24 7.16
CA PRO A 49 -2.97 16.64 7.36
C PRO A 49 -2.20 17.18 6.15
N PRO A 50 -2.02 18.51 6.03
CA PRO A 50 -1.20 19.08 4.96
C PRO A 50 0.17 18.40 4.88
N GLY A 51 0.62 18.11 3.65
CA GLY A 51 1.86 17.40 3.38
C GLY A 51 1.73 15.87 3.25
N VAL A 52 0.54 15.30 3.51
CA VAL A 52 0.24 13.92 3.12
C VAL A 52 -0.21 13.90 1.66
N LEU A 53 0.48 13.15 0.81
CA LEU A 53 0.05 12.87 -0.55
C LEU A 53 -1.06 11.80 -0.50
N THR A 54 -2.21 12.09 -1.11
CA THR A 54 -3.32 11.13 -1.24
C THR A 54 -3.74 11.02 -2.69
N CYS A 55 -3.63 9.82 -3.24
CA CYS A 55 -4.09 9.53 -4.59
C CYS A 55 -4.76 8.16 -4.68
N SER A 56 -5.50 7.94 -5.77
CA SER A 56 -6.13 6.64 -6.08
C SER A 56 -5.92 6.32 -7.55
N VAL A 57 -5.36 5.16 -7.83
CA VAL A 57 -5.14 4.64 -9.20
C VAL A 57 -6.27 3.70 -9.56
N VAL A 58 -6.86 3.89 -10.73
CA VAL A 58 -7.92 3.02 -11.26
C VAL A 58 -7.32 1.93 -12.14
N LEU A 59 -7.69 0.69 -11.89
CA LEU A 59 -7.21 -0.48 -12.61
C LEU A 59 -8.38 -1.32 -13.12
N ASP A 60 -8.25 -1.87 -14.31
CA ASP A 60 -9.14 -2.93 -14.77
C ASP A 60 -8.70 -4.24 -14.10
N THR A 61 -9.63 -4.92 -13.44
CA THR A 61 -9.27 -6.07 -12.60
C THR A 61 -9.02 -7.33 -13.40
N ALA A 62 -9.65 -7.49 -14.55
CA ALA A 62 -9.54 -8.70 -15.39
C ALA A 62 -9.43 -10.03 -14.61
N GLY A 63 -10.02 -10.07 -13.38
CA GLY A 63 -9.92 -11.20 -12.47
C GLY A 63 -8.71 -11.20 -11.53
N ALA A 64 -7.93 -10.11 -11.44
CA ALA A 64 -6.78 -10.03 -10.55
C ALA A 64 -7.16 -10.11 -9.05
N ASP A 65 -6.35 -10.80 -8.26
CA ASP A 65 -6.51 -10.88 -6.80
C ASP A 65 -6.15 -9.52 -6.17
N LEU A 66 -7.10 -8.95 -5.41
CA LEU A 66 -6.95 -7.64 -4.75
C LEU A 66 -5.80 -7.60 -3.74
N ARG A 67 -5.46 -8.74 -3.13
CA ARG A 67 -4.36 -8.85 -2.15
C ARG A 67 -3.01 -8.64 -2.84
N ALA A 68 -2.82 -9.32 -3.97
CA ALA A 68 -1.62 -9.20 -4.77
C ALA A 68 -1.39 -7.75 -5.22
N VAL A 69 -2.46 -7.06 -5.64
CA VAL A 69 -2.37 -5.65 -6.07
C VAL A 69 -2.02 -4.72 -4.91
N GLY A 70 -2.51 -4.97 -3.70
CA GLY A 70 -2.15 -4.18 -2.52
C GLY A 70 -0.67 -4.26 -2.18
N LEU A 71 -0.08 -5.45 -2.27
CA LEU A 71 1.36 -5.67 -2.06
C LEU A 71 2.19 -5.07 -3.20
N ALA A 72 1.74 -5.22 -4.45
CA ALA A 72 2.35 -4.58 -5.61
C ALA A 72 2.38 -3.05 -5.49
N ALA A 73 1.30 -2.45 -4.99
CA ALA A 73 1.24 -1.01 -4.72
C ALA A 73 2.23 -0.58 -3.63
N GLY A 74 2.45 -1.43 -2.62
CA GLY A 74 3.50 -1.22 -1.62
C GLY A 74 4.91 -1.18 -2.25
N LEU A 75 5.22 -2.12 -3.14
CA LEU A 75 6.48 -2.12 -3.90
C LEU A 75 6.58 -0.89 -4.84
N ALA A 76 5.49 -0.55 -5.52
CA ALA A 76 5.46 0.63 -6.39
C ALA A 76 5.75 1.93 -5.62
N CYS A 77 5.22 2.05 -4.39
CA CYS A 77 5.57 3.17 -3.49
C CYS A 77 7.06 3.17 -3.13
N ILE A 78 7.64 2.01 -2.80
CA ILE A 78 9.06 1.89 -2.47
C ILE A 78 9.92 2.32 -3.66
N HIS A 79 9.66 1.77 -4.86
CA HIS A 79 10.42 2.14 -6.05
C HIS A 79 10.32 3.63 -6.37
N ALA A 80 9.12 4.21 -6.29
CA ALA A 80 8.92 5.64 -6.50
C ALA A 80 9.68 6.51 -5.48
N ILE A 81 9.75 6.09 -4.21
CA ILE A 81 10.54 6.80 -3.19
C ILE A 81 12.04 6.67 -3.48
N VAL A 82 12.51 5.48 -3.86
CA VAL A 82 13.93 5.23 -4.16
C VAL A 82 14.41 6.03 -5.37
N ASP A 83 13.58 6.19 -6.40
CA ASP A 83 13.93 7.01 -7.57
C ASP A 83 14.25 8.47 -7.19
N VAL A 84 13.50 9.04 -6.26
CA VAL A 84 13.64 10.44 -5.85
C VAL A 84 14.52 10.64 -4.62
N ALA A 85 14.73 9.59 -3.83
CA ALA A 85 15.52 9.58 -2.61
C ALA A 85 16.27 8.24 -2.44
N PRO A 86 17.28 7.95 -3.30
CA PRO A 86 17.96 6.64 -3.33
C PRO A 86 18.65 6.26 -2.01
N GLY A 87 19.03 7.25 -1.21
CA GLY A 87 19.62 7.00 0.12
C GLY A 87 18.70 6.30 1.11
N LEU A 88 17.39 6.24 0.85
CA LEU A 88 16.40 5.60 1.72
C LEU A 88 16.15 4.12 1.37
N ASP A 89 16.78 3.58 0.33
CA ASP A 89 16.50 2.25 -0.20
C ASP A 89 16.55 1.14 0.86
N GLN A 90 17.57 1.13 1.68
CA GLN A 90 17.78 0.07 2.69
C GLN A 90 16.83 0.16 3.89
N ASP A 91 16.22 1.33 4.12
CA ASP A 91 15.35 1.60 5.26
C ASP A 91 13.86 1.40 4.93
N LEU A 92 13.54 1.15 3.65
CA LEU A 92 12.19 0.94 3.16
C LEU A 92 11.80 -0.53 3.19
N ALA A 93 10.63 -0.84 3.73
CA ALA A 93 10.11 -2.20 3.84
C ALA A 93 8.60 -2.26 3.60
N VAL A 94 8.12 -3.45 3.22
CA VAL A 94 6.70 -3.78 3.18
C VAL A 94 6.31 -4.44 4.50
N LYS A 95 5.22 -4.00 5.09
CA LYS A 95 4.54 -4.70 6.19
C LYS A 95 3.18 -5.19 5.71
N TRP A 96 3.03 -6.51 5.63
CA TRP A 96 1.76 -7.13 5.29
C TRP A 96 0.64 -6.61 6.20
N PRO A 97 -0.56 -6.38 5.67
CA PRO A 97 -0.97 -6.63 4.29
C PRO A 97 -0.84 -5.41 3.36
N ASN A 98 -0.60 -4.20 3.85
CA ASN A 98 -0.85 -2.99 3.08
C ASN A 98 -0.08 -1.73 3.54
N ASP A 99 0.96 -1.90 4.32
CA ASP A 99 1.75 -0.77 4.82
C ASP A 99 3.16 -0.75 4.20
N VAL A 100 3.66 0.45 3.93
CA VAL A 100 5.07 0.71 3.66
C VAL A 100 5.68 1.37 4.89
N LEU A 101 6.83 0.87 5.30
CA LEU A 101 7.58 1.40 6.42
C LEU A 101 8.87 2.07 5.94
N LEU A 102 9.30 3.08 6.65
CA LEU A 102 10.61 3.70 6.56
C LEU A 102 11.19 3.75 7.98
N CYS A 103 12.40 3.20 8.20
CA CYS A 103 13.00 3.06 9.52
C CYS A 103 12.03 2.44 10.54
N HIS A 104 11.37 1.36 10.18
CA HIS A 104 10.36 0.63 10.98
C HIS A 104 9.10 1.41 11.37
N ARG A 105 8.90 2.62 10.85
CA ARG A 105 7.70 3.44 11.10
C ARG A 105 6.89 3.59 9.82
N LYS A 106 5.56 3.59 9.94
CA LYS A 106 4.67 3.67 8.78
C LYS A 106 4.85 4.99 8.03
N VAL A 107 5.24 4.91 6.74
CA VAL A 107 5.34 6.05 5.83
C VAL A 107 4.21 6.08 4.81
N ALA A 108 3.66 4.93 4.41
CA ALA A 108 2.50 4.88 3.53
C ALA A 108 1.53 3.76 3.90
N GLY A 109 0.28 3.92 3.48
CA GLY A 109 -0.77 2.92 3.59
C GLY A 109 -1.55 2.79 2.29
N ILE A 110 -1.89 1.56 1.93
CA ILE A 110 -2.61 1.20 0.71
C ILE A 110 -4.02 0.72 1.05
N LEU A 111 -5.03 1.16 0.29
CA LEU A 111 -6.41 0.70 0.39
C LEU A 111 -6.95 0.31 -0.99
N CYS A 112 -7.12 -0.98 -1.23
CA CYS A 112 -7.72 -1.50 -2.45
C CYS A 112 -9.22 -1.70 -2.26
N GLU A 113 -10.03 -1.14 -3.16
CA GLU A 113 -11.49 -1.28 -3.17
C GLU A 113 -11.97 -1.56 -4.61
N GLY A 114 -12.84 -2.56 -4.77
CA GLY A 114 -13.34 -2.98 -6.08
C GLY A 114 -14.79 -2.56 -6.32
N SER A 115 -15.12 -2.21 -7.56
CA SER A 115 -16.48 -1.98 -8.03
C SER A 115 -16.58 -2.22 -9.54
N ALA A 116 -17.67 -2.85 -9.98
CA ALA A 116 -18.03 -3.01 -11.39
C ALA A 116 -16.88 -3.59 -12.28
N GLY A 117 -16.14 -4.57 -11.78
CA GLY A 117 -15.01 -5.17 -12.51
C GLY A 117 -13.74 -4.31 -12.56
N ARG A 118 -13.69 -3.24 -11.76
CA ARG A 118 -12.55 -2.36 -11.60
C ARG A 118 -12.06 -2.32 -10.16
N LEU A 119 -10.81 -1.96 -10.01
CA LEU A 119 -10.15 -1.77 -8.73
C LEU A 119 -9.67 -0.35 -8.60
N VAL A 120 -9.91 0.25 -7.44
CA VAL A 120 -9.35 1.54 -7.03
C VAL A 120 -8.32 1.29 -5.95
N VAL A 121 -7.07 1.66 -6.22
CA VAL A 121 -5.92 1.52 -5.33
C VAL A 121 -5.60 2.87 -4.71
N GLY A 122 -6.08 3.11 -3.51
CA GLY A 122 -5.77 4.29 -2.73
C GLY A 122 -4.39 4.19 -2.09
N ILE A 123 -3.61 5.24 -2.22
CA ILE A 123 -2.28 5.39 -1.64
C ILE A 123 -2.28 6.67 -0.82
N GLY A 124 -1.99 6.52 0.48
CA GLY A 124 -1.70 7.63 1.37
C GLY A 124 -0.21 7.58 1.73
N LEU A 125 0.55 8.61 1.35
CA LEU A 125 1.99 8.71 1.60
C LEU A 125 2.30 9.95 2.44
N ASN A 126 2.92 9.75 3.58
CA ASN A 126 3.41 10.83 4.45
C ASN A 126 4.67 11.45 3.82
N ARG A 127 4.48 12.44 2.94
CA ARG A 127 5.55 13.08 2.17
C ARG A 127 6.26 14.19 2.96
N ALA A 128 5.47 15.14 3.46
CA ALA A 128 5.96 16.33 4.16
C ALA A 128 5.03 16.73 5.32
N ALA A 129 4.37 15.76 5.94
CA ALA A 129 3.37 15.98 6.98
C ALA A 129 4.00 15.98 8.37
N GLU A 130 3.56 16.91 9.20
CA GLU A 130 3.77 16.86 10.64
C GLU A 130 2.78 15.87 11.25
N LEU A 131 3.30 14.82 11.87
CA LEU A 131 2.49 13.72 12.41
C LEU A 131 2.70 13.62 13.93
N PRO A 132 1.63 13.40 14.71
CA PRO A 132 1.77 13.10 16.14
C PRO A 132 2.60 11.83 16.35
N GLU A 133 3.51 11.83 17.30
CA GLU A 133 4.34 10.66 17.64
C GLU A 133 3.50 9.43 18.03
N THR A 134 2.31 9.65 18.60
CA THR A 134 1.37 8.63 19.00
C THR A 134 0.87 7.74 17.85
N LEU A 135 1.01 8.19 16.58
CA LEU A 135 0.61 7.41 15.41
C LEU A 135 1.58 6.29 15.06
N GLY A 136 2.80 6.25 15.62
CA GLY A 136 3.83 5.28 15.22
C GLY A 136 4.21 5.38 13.74
N ALA A 137 3.98 6.56 13.12
CA ALA A 137 4.23 6.84 11.72
C ALA A 137 5.42 7.78 11.54
N THR A 138 5.94 7.86 10.32
CA THR A 138 6.99 8.81 9.93
C THR A 138 6.61 9.50 8.63
N SER A 139 7.38 10.51 8.23
CA SER A 139 7.20 11.27 7.00
C SER A 139 8.53 11.41 6.27
N LEU A 140 8.53 11.42 4.92
CA LEU A 140 9.76 11.45 4.12
C LEU A 140 10.64 12.66 4.44
N HIS A 141 10.04 13.83 4.70
CA HIS A 141 10.79 15.06 4.98
C HIS A 141 11.68 14.99 6.24
N LEU A 142 11.43 14.03 7.13
CA LEU A 142 12.26 13.78 8.31
C LEU A 142 13.55 13.00 7.98
N HIS A 143 13.65 12.43 6.79
CA HIS A 143 14.73 11.54 6.36
C HIS A 143 15.46 12.04 5.11
N ALA A 144 14.79 12.83 4.26
CA ALA A 144 15.33 13.41 3.03
C ALA A 144 14.59 14.70 2.67
N LEU A 145 15.08 15.44 1.70
CA LEU A 145 14.30 16.54 1.11
C LEU A 145 12.98 15.98 0.57
N PRO A 146 11.82 16.62 0.88
CA PRO A 146 10.55 16.11 0.41
C PRO A 146 10.49 16.17 -1.12
N PRO A 147 10.29 15.02 -1.78
CA PRO A 147 10.27 14.97 -3.24
C PRO A 147 9.04 15.70 -3.80
N ASP A 148 9.08 16.03 -5.09
CA ASP A 148 7.93 16.62 -5.80
C ASP A 148 6.74 15.65 -5.81
N GLU A 149 5.55 16.18 -5.62
CA GLU A 149 4.32 15.38 -5.54
C GLU A 149 3.94 14.75 -6.87
N GLY A 150 4.10 15.51 -7.97
CA GLY A 150 3.81 15.04 -9.32
C GLY A 150 4.79 13.96 -9.79
N GLU A 151 6.08 14.08 -9.41
CA GLU A 151 7.09 13.05 -9.66
C GLU A 151 6.74 11.74 -8.95
N LEU A 152 6.39 11.80 -7.66
CA LEU A 152 5.98 10.63 -6.89
C LEU A 152 4.71 9.98 -7.47
N ILE A 153 3.67 10.76 -7.81
CA ILE A 153 2.43 10.25 -8.39
C ILE A 153 2.73 9.54 -9.72
N THR A 154 3.55 10.16 -10.56
CA THR A 154 3.93 9.62 -11.87
C THR A 154 4.69 8.31 -11.73
N ALA A 155 5.67 8.25 -10.84
CA ALA A 155 6.48 7.06 -10.59
C ALA A 155 5.63 5.94 -9.97
N MET A 156 4.85 6.22 -8.91
CA MET A 156 3.97 5.23 -8.28
C MET A 156 2.97 4.64 -9.28
N ARG A 157 2.38 5.48 -10.14
CA ARG A 157 1.49 5.01 -11.21
C ARG A 157 2.21 4.06 -12.16
N SER A 158 3.37 4.45 -12.65
CA SER A 158 4.15 3.67 -13.63
C SER A 158 4.54 2.31 -13.07
N TYR A 159 5.12 2.27 -11.89
CA TYR A 159 5.50 1.01 -11.22
C TYR A 159 4.30 0.13 -10.87
N LEU A 160 3.17 0.73 -10.46
CA LEU A 160 1.97 -0.05 -10.18
C LEU A 160 1.39 -0.68 -11.44
N LEU A 161 1.34 0.04 -12.55
CA LEU A 161 0.85 -0.50 -13.83
C LEU A 161 1.76 -1.63 -14.35
N GLU A 162 3.07 -1.47 -14.23
CA GLU A 162 4.04 -2.52 -14.57
C GLU A 162 3.84 -3.77 -13.69
N ALA A 163 3.75 -3.59 -12.37
CA ALA A 163 3.56 -4.68 -11.42
C ALA A 163 2.23 -5.42 -11.66
N VAL A 164 1.15 -4.71 -11.95
CA VAL A 164 -0.16 -5.32 -12.28
C VAL A 164 -0.09 -6.08 -13.60
N GLY A 165 0.61 -5.56 -14.61
CA GLY A 165 0.88 -6.27 -15.87
C GLY A 165 1.65 -7.57 -15.65
N LEU A 166 2.66 -7.55 -14.78
CA LEU A 166 3.42 -8.77 -14.39
C LEU A 166 2.54 -9.77 -13.65
N ILE A 167 1.70 -9.33 -12.71
CA ILE A 167 0.76 -10.19 -11.99
C ILE A 167 -0.25 -10.81 -12.96
N ALA A 168 -0.78 -10.06 -13.90
CA ALA A 168 -1.71 -10.58 -14.91
C ALA A 168 -1.07 -11.65 -15.81
N ALA A 169 0.21 -11.49 -16.14
CA ALA A 169 0.94 -12.40 -17.02
C ALA A 169 1.50 -13.65 -16.30
N ARG A 170 1.90 -13.53 -15.03
CA ARG A 170 2.71 -14.55 -14.35
C ARG A 170 2.25 -14.84 -12.90
N GLY A 171 1.16 -14.24 -12.44
CA GLY A 171 0.78 -14.28 -11.02
C GLY A 171 1.70 -13.46 -10.13
N LEU A 172 1.42 -13.48 -8.83
CA LEU A 172 2.23 -12.79 -7.82
C LEU A 172 3.66 -13.35 -7.71
N ASP A 173 3.89 -14.58 -8.20
CA ASP A 173 5.21 -15.22 -8.24
C ASP A 173 6.31 -14.31 -8.82
N ALA A 174 5.95 -13.49 -9.82
CA ALA A 174 6.87 -12.54 -10.44
C ALA A 174 7.42 -11.48 -9.48
N LEU A 175 6.68 -11.16 -8.43
CA LEU A 175 7.04 -10.13 -7.44
C LEU A 175 7.52 -10.71 -6.09
N LEU A 176 7.35 -12.01 -5.85
CA LEU A 176 7.72 -12.64 -4.58
C LEU A 176 9.18 -12.42 -4.16
N PRO A 177 10.19 -12.47 -5.06
CA PRO A 177 11.57 -12.20 -4.67
C PRO A 177 11.74 -10.77 -4.09
N GLN A 178 11.11 -9.78 -4.72
CA GLN A 178 11.15 -8.39 -4.25
C GLN A 178 10.35 -8.21 -2.95
N LEU A 179 9.15 -8.79 -2.86
CA LEU A 179 8.36 -8.77 -1.64
C LEU A 179 9.14 -9.39 -0.48
N ARG A 180 9.78 -10.54 -0.70
CA ARG A 180 10.55 -11.25 0.33
C ARG A 180 11.77 -10.44 0.82
N SER A 181 12.45 -9.74 -0.08
CA SER A 181 13.59 -8.90 0.30
C SER A 181 13.19 -7.66 1.09
N ARG A 182 11.92 -7.25 0.99
CA ARG A 182 11.35 -6.08 1.67
C ARG A 182 10.41 -6.43 2.83
N ASP A 183 10.13 -7.72 3.06
CA ASP A 183 9.18 -8.15 4.09
C ASP A 183 9.77 -7.98 5.49
N VAL A 184 9.29 -6.97 6.21
CA VAL A 184 9.75 -6.68 7.58
C VAL A 184 9.30 -7.73 8.59
N LEU A 185 8.31 -8.57 8.27
CA LEU A 185 7.74 -9.57 9.17
C LEU A 185 8.43 -10.93 9.06
N LEU A 186 9.21 -11.15 8.00
CA LEU A 186 9.86 -12.44 7.76
C LEU A 186 10.82 -12.81 8.91
N GLY A 187 10.61 -13.99 9.48
CA GLY A 187 11.42 -14.53 10.58
C GLY A 187 11.15 -13.91 11.96
N ARG A 188 10.20 -12.96 12.09
CA ARG A 188 9.85 -12.33 13.37
C ARG A 188 8.73 -13.07 14.07
N SER A 189 8.70 -12.97 15.40
CA SER A 189 7.56 -13.42 16.20
C SER A 189 6.40 -12.45 15.99
N LEU A 190 5.23 -12.98 15.60
CA LEU A 190 4.05 -12.19 15.23
C LEU A 190 2.85 -12.56 16.09
N THR A 191 2.05 -11.55 16.39
CA THR A 191 0.66 -11.72 16.81
C THR A 191 -0.25 -11.13 15.74
N VAL A 192 -1.15 -11.95 15.21
CA VAL A 192 -2.07 -11.60 14.11
C VAL A 192 -3.49 -11.69 14.61
N ALA A 193 -4.18 -10.57 14.69
CA ALA A 193 -5.63 -10.55 14.94
C ALA A 193 -6.37 -10.89 13.64
N THR A 194 -7.20 -11.91 13.67
CA THR A 194 -8.06 -12.36 12.57
C THR A 194 -9.53 -12.25 12.97
N ARG A 195 -10.44 -12.54 12.04
CA ARG A 195 -11.89 -12.57 12.37
C ARG A 195 -12.28 -13.65 13.36
N THR A 196 -11.48 -14.70 13.48
CA THR A 196 -11.74 -15.88 14.34
C THR A 196 -10.96 -15.86 15.65
N GLY A 197 -10.14 -14.84 15.87
CA GLY A 197 -9.30 -14.69 17.06
C GLY A 197 -7.86 -14.33 16.75
N GLU A 198 -7.01 -14.38 17.75
CA GLU A 198 -5.57 -14.12 17.61
C GLU A 198 -4.81 -15.39 17.24
N MET A 199 -3.82 -15.23 16.38
CA MET A 199 -2.85 -16.26 15.99
C MET A 199 -1.44 -15.81 16.34
N HIS A 200 -0.63 -16.73 16.83
CA HIS A 200 0.76 -16.47 17.20
C HIS A 200 1.70 -17.40 16.41
N GLY A 201 2.83 -16.88 15.96
CA GLY A 201 3.82 -17.69 15.25
C GLY A 201 4.97 -16.84 14.72
N ILE A 202 5.80 -17.45 13.89
CA ILE A 202 6.90 -16.79 13.21
C ILE A 202 6.47 -16.45 11.78
N GLY A 203 6.74 -15.23 11.32
CA GLY A 203 6.47 -14.83 9.95
C GLY A 203 7.24 -15.69 8.95
N GLY A 204 6.51 -16.43 8.12
CA GLY A 204 7.04 -17.33 7.08
C GLY A 204 7.15 -16.67 5.69
N GLY A 205 6.79 -15.38 5.61
CA GLY A 205 6.75 -14.63 4.35
C GLY A 205 5.36 -14.56 3.75
N ILE A 206 5.30 -14.25 2.46
CA ILE A 206 4.08 -14.07 1.68
C ILE A 206 4.02 -15.16 0.62
N ASP A 207 2.85 -15.79 0.43
CA ASP A 207 2.65 -16.81 -0.59
C ASP A 207 2.24 -16.23 -1.96
N THR A 208 2.05 -17.13 -2.93
CA THR A 208 1.68 -16.79 -4.31
C THR A 208 0.28 -16.16 -4.45
N GLN A 209 -0.53 -16.21 -3.38
CA GLN A 209 -1.86 -15.59 -3.32
C GLN A 209 -1.89 -14.31 -2.48
N GLY A 210 -0.72 -13.84 -2.01
CA GLY A 210 -0.61 -12.64 -1.18
C GLY A 210 -1.03 -12.84 0.27
N ARG A 211 -1.15 -14.11 0.73
CA ARG A 211 -1.46 -14.44 2.12
C ARG A 211 -0.19 -14.40 2.96
N LEU A 212 -0.31 -14.00 4.22
CA LEU A 212 0.77 -14.13 5.18
C LEU A 212 0.89 -15.60 5.59
N LEU A 213 2.09 -16.15 5.49
CA LEU A 213 2.44 -17.45 6.06
C LEU A 213 2.89 -17.27 7.50
N LEU A 214 2.31 -18.01 8.42
CA LEU A 214 2.65 -18.00 9.82
C LEU A 214 3.07 -19.40 10.26
N VAL A 215 4.33 -19.55 10.63
CA VAL A 215 4.83 -20.81 11.19
C VAL A 215 4.39 -20.87 12.66
N VAL A 216 3.42 -21.74 12.93
CA VAL A 216 2.82 -21.89 14.26
C VAL A 216 3.56 -22.96 15.09
N ALA A 217 3.23 -23.06 16.38
CA ALA A 217 3.77 -24.08 17.26
C ALA A 217 3.62 -25.48 16.64
N HIS A 218 4.62 -26.36 16.88
CA HIS A 218 4.72 -27.70 16.30
C HIS A 218 5.06 -27.78 14.81
N GLY A 219 5.52 -26.66 14.18
CA GLY A 219 6.05 -26.64 12.82
C GLY A 219 5.00 -26.61 11.71
N GLY A 220 3.72 -26.41 12.03
CA GLY A 220 2.67 -26.18 11.03
C GLY A 220 2.78 -24.80 10.40
N ILE A 221 2.25 -24.64 9.18
CA ILE A 221 2.11 -23.36 8.51
C ILE A 221 0.63 -23.03 8.44
N ALA A 222 0.26 -21.87 8.99
CA ALA A 222 -1.06 -21.28 8.84
C ALA A 222 -1.02 -20.19 7.77
N GLU A 223 -2.03 -20.19 6.91
CA GLU A 223 -2.20 -19.20 5.86
C GLU A 223 -3.22 -18.15 6.31
N VAL A 224 -2.81 -16.89 6.37
CA VAL A 224 -3.66 -15.80 6.84
C VAL A 224 -4.07 -14.93 5.67
N ASP A 225 -5.35 -15.02 5.29
CA ASP A 225 -5.94 -14.23 4.20
C ASP A 225 -6.20 -12.78 4.58
N VAL A 226 -6.76 -12.58 5.78
CA VAL A 226 -7.19 -11.28 6.31
C VAL A 226 -6.82 -11.20 7.77
N GLY A 227 -6.15 -10.13 8.13
CA GLY A 227 -5.74 -9.91 9.50
C GLY A 227 -5.06 -8.57 9.70
N HIS A 228 -4.70 -8.34 10.96
CA HIS A 228 -3.98 -7.18 11.41
C HIS A 228 -2.84 -7.61 12.34
N ILE A 229 -1.63 -7.14 12.08
CA ILE A 229 -0.47 -7.42 12.93
C ILE A 229 -0.55 -6.51 14.15
N THR A 230 -0.72 -7.11 15.33
CA THR A 230 -0.83 -6.40 16.61
C THR A 230 0.50 -6.32 17.36
N ALA A 231 1.42 -7.29 17.12
CA ALA A 231 2.78 -7.29 17.64
C ALA A 231 3.75 -7.97 16.65
N TRP A 232 5.01 -7.46 16.59
CA TRP A 232 6.07 -7.94 15.70
C TRP A 232 7.47 -7.44 16.09
#